data_f67b4ee50dce188801f520c2014a5170
#
_entry.id   f67b4ee50dce188801f520c2014a5170
#
_cell.length_a   1.000
_cell.length_b   1.000
_cell.length_c   1.000
_cell.angle_alpha   90.00
_cell.angle_beta   90.00
_cell.angle_gamma   90.00
#
_symmetry.space_group_name_H-M   'P 1'
#
loop_
_entity.id
_entity.type
_entity.pdbx_description
1 polymer ?
#
loop_
_entity_poly.entity_id
_entity_poly.type
_entity_poly.pdbx_seq_one_letter_code
_entity_poly.pdbx_strand_id
1 'polypeptide(L)'
;MTVSPAAALPPNGPPAPRRRRLGRKLAPWLFLAPGAIMFLVYVIIPIGQSIRISFFDWDGLSPKVWTGLSNYAELWGDPAFYTSLKNNVIWLVLYMLAIPAGLAIALFLNQTVRGIRIYKSLFFFPFVISQVVVGLIFSWFYAPGFGLFFEMTKWFGGEGVAVLANPDTVTYGIIAAGLWPQIAYCMILYLTGLNAVAPDQIEAARLDGAKGLKMLWYVVLPQLRPATFIAVVVTVIGALRSFDLVSIMTDGGPFGSSRVLSFYM
;
A
#
# COMPACT_ATOMS: atom_id res chain seq x y z
N MET A 1 -46.47 -66.41 -10.28
CA MET A 1 -46.61 -64.93 -10.13
C MET A 1 -45.49 -64.31 -10.95
N THR A 2 -45.78 -63.88 -12.15
CA THR A 2 -44.85 -63.31 -13.13
C THR A 2 -44.88 -61.79 -12.99
N VAL A 3 -43.79 -61.18 -12.56
CA VAL A 3 -43.63 -59.71 -12.46
C VAL A 3 -43.31 -59.19 -13.87
N SER A 4 -44.18 -58.32 -14.38
CA SER A 4 -44.04 -57.64 -15.67
C SER A 4 -42.95 -56.55 -15.58
N PRO A 5 -42.01 -56.41 -16.53
CA PRO A 5 -41.05 -55.32 -16.52
C PRO A 5 -41.70 -53.99 -16.94
N ALA A 6 -41.57 -52.98 -16.10
CA ALA A 6 -42.05 -51.64 -16.38
C ALA A 6 -41.29 -51.03 -17.58
N ALA A 7 -42.06 -50.58 -18.57
CA ALA A 7 -41.53 -49.92 -19.77
C ALA A 7 -40.87 -48.56 -19.39
N ALA A 8 -39.57 -48.42 -19.71
CA ALA A 8 -38.85 -47.16 -19.61
C ALA A 8 -39.35 -46.18 -20.68
N LEU A 9 -39.83 -45.03 -20.28
CA LEU A 9 -40.21 -43.93 -21.16
C LEU A 9 -38.95 -43.29 -21.79
N PRO A 10 -39.00 -42.94 -23.09
CA PRO A 10 -37.84 -42.31 -23.73
C PRO A 10 -37.64 -40.87 -23.27
N PRO A 11 -36.39 -40.39 -23.15
CA PRO A 11 -36.09 -39.01 -22.76
C PRO A 11 -36.14 -38.07 -23.97
N ASN A 12 -37.36 -37.75 -24.45
CA ASN A 12 -37.54 -36.75 -25.51
C ASN A 12 -38.20 -35.48 -24.97
N GLY A 13 -37.39 -34.70 -24.24
CA GLY A 13 -37.67 -33.28 -24.02
C GLY A 13 -37.08 -32.44 -25.17
N PRO A 14 -37.78 -31.40 -25.67
CA PRO A 14 -37.23 -30.56 -26.75
C PRO A 14 -35.92 -29.91 -26.32
N PRO A 15 -34.92 -29.77 -27.26
CA PRO A 15 -33.63 -29.19 -26.93
C PRO A 15 -33.80 -27.74 -26.47
N ALA A 16 -33.27 -27.41 -25.31
CA ALA A 16 -33.35 -26.08 -24.74
C ALA A 16 -32.77 -25.03 -25.68
N PRO A 17 -33.43 -23.87 -25.89
CA PRO A 17 -33.05 -22.91 -26.93
C PRO A 17 -31.64 -22.37 -26.71
N ARG A 18 -30.81 -22.43 -27.74
CA ARG A 18 -29.40 -21.98 -27.80
C ARG A 18 -29.19 -20.52 -27.41
N ARG A 19 -30.23 -19.68 -27.36
CA ARG A 19 -30.20 -18.25 -26.98
C ARG A 19 -29.75 -17.99 -25.54
N ARG A 20 -29.94 -18.91 -24.59
CA ARG A 20 -29.52 -18.75 -23.18
C ARG A 20 -27.99 -18.80 -22.98
N ARG A 21 -27.21 -19.33 -23.92
CA ARG A 21 -25.74 -19.41 -23.77
C ARG A 21 -25.03 -18.10 -24.04
N LEU A 22 -25.54 -17.25 -24.93
CA LEU A 22 -24.92 -15.96 -25.26
C LEU A 22 -25.08 -14.93 -24.09
N GLY A 23 -26.30 -14.83 -23.55
CA GLY A 23 -26.57 -13.97 -22.41
C GLY A 23 -25.74 -14.33 -21.15
N ARG A 24 -25.52 -15.65 -20.95
CA ARG A 24 -24.70 -16.13 -19.82
C ARG A 24 -23.22 -15.83 -19.98
N LYS A 25 -22.70 -15.69 -21.21
CA LYS A 25 -21.32 -15.27 -21.48
C LYS A 25 -21.14 -13.77 -21.46
N LEU A 26 -22.16 -12.99 -21.81
CA LEU A 26 -22.13 -11.53 -21.85
C LEU A 26 -22.44 -10.90 -20.48
N ALA A 27 -23.20 -11.58 -19.63
CA ALA A 27 -23.58 -11.05 -18.30
C ALA A 27 -22.39 -10.57 -17.46
N PRO A 28 -21.27 -11.32 -17.31
CA PRO A 28 -20.11 -10.83 -16.53
C PRO A 28 -19.52 -9.55 -17.11
N TRP A 29 -19.45 -9.44 -18.44
CA TRP A 29 -18.92 -8.26 -19.12
C TRP A 29 -19.82 -7.03 -18.95
N LEU A 30 -21.15 -7.23 -19.00
CA LEU A 30 -22.12 -6.16 -18.76
C LEU A 30 -22.07 -5.66 -17.32
N PHE A 31 -21.87 -6.54 -16.33
CA PHE A 31 -21.67 -6.13 -14.93
C PHE A 31 -20.36 -5.40 -14.72
N LEU A 32 -19.29 -5.80 -15.43
CA LEU A 32 -17.99 -5.14 -15.34
C LEU A 32 -17.94 -3.81 -16.12
N ALA A 33 -18.76 -3.67 -17.18
CA ALA A 33 -18.69 -2.55 -18.13
C ALA A 33 -18.77 -1.16 -17.46
N PRO A 34 -19.68 -0.86 -16.52
CA PRO A 34 -19.74 0.46 -15.91
C PRO A 34 -18.42 0.84 -15.21
N GLY A 35 -17.86 -0.08 -14.41
CA GLY A 35 -16.56 0.14 -13.74
C GLY A 35 -15.40 0.24 -14.73
N ALA A 36 -15.38 -0.61 -15.76
CA ALA A 36 -14.35 -0.58 -16.79
C ALA A 36 -14.40 0.71 -17.63
N ILE A 37 -15.60 1.21 -17.96
CA ILE A 37 -15.77 2.48 -18.67
C ILE A 37 -15.25 3.65 -17.82
N MET A 38 -15.61 3.71 -16.53
CA MET A 38 -15.12 4.73 -15.61
C MET A 38 -13.59 4.68 -15.51
N PHE A 39 -13.02 3.49 -15.36
CA PHE A 39 -11.57 3.31 -15.32
C PHE A 39 -10.90 3.74 -16.63
N LEU A 40 -11.47 3.39 -17.77
CA LEU A 40 -10.97 3.80 -19.08
C LEU A 40 -10.97 5.33 -19.23
N VAL A 41 -12.11 5.99 -18.91
CA VAL A 41 -12.29 7.44 -19.09
C VAL A 41 -11.45 8.25 -18.12
N TYR A 42 -11.39 7.87 -16.84
CA TYR A 42 -10.74 8.69 -15.81
C TYR A 42 -9.30 8.28 -15.49
N VAL A 43 -8.84 7.11 -15.96
CA VAL A 43 -7.49 6.65 -15.69
C VAL A 43 -6.71 6.43 -16.99
N ILE A 44 -7.18 5.56 -17.87
CA ILE A 44 -6.40 5.16 -19.05
C ILE A 44 -6.29 6.30 -20.07
N ILE A 45 -7.40 6.99 -20.37
CA ILE A 45 -7.38 8.13 -21.30
C ILE A 45 -6.46 9.26 -20.81
N PRO A 46 -6.56 9.75 -19.56
CA PRO A 46 -5.62 10.76 -19.04
C PRO A 46 -4.15 10.32 -19.05
N ILE A 47 -3.85 9.05 -18.75
CA ILE A 47 -2.48 8.52 -18.86
C ILE A 47 -1.98 8.63 -20.31
N GLY A 48 -2.80 8.21 -21.29
CA GLY A 48 -2.46 8.33 -22.70
C GLY A 48 -2.28 9.80 -23.15
N GLN A 49 -3.09 10.72 -22.65
CA GLN A 49 -2.95 12.14 -22.89
C GLN A 49 -1.66 12.70 -22.27
N SER A 50 -1.33 12.32 -21.04
CA SER A 50 -0.08 12.75 -20.38
C SER A 50 1.14 12.28 -21.15
N ILE A 51 1.17 11.01 -21.58
CA ILE A 51 2.25 10.49 -22.43
C ILE A 51 2.36 11.28 -23.74
N ARG A 52 1.23 11.61 -24.38
CA ARG A 52 1.23 12.41 -25.59
C ARG A 52 1.74 13.83 -25.34
N ILE A 53 1.27 14.49 -24.27
CA ILE A 53 1.66 15.86 -23.90
C ILE A 53 3.16 15.93 -23.55
N SER A 54 3.76 14.90 -23.00
CA SER A 54 5.19 14.89 -22.67
C SER A 54 6.14 15.10 -23.84
N PHE A 55 5.66 14.97 -25.09
CA PHE A 55 6.41 15.27 -26.31
C PHE A 55 6.21 16.72 -26.83
N PHE A 56 5.43 17.54 -26.12
CA PHE A 56 5.17 18.92 -26.47
C PHE A 56 5.69 19.85 -25.37
N ASP A 57 6.15 21.03 -25.76
CA ASP A 57 6.27 22.17 -24.88
C ASP A 57 4.88 22.81 -24.76
N TRP A 58 4.35 22.82 -23.52
CA TRP A 58 3.02 23.32 -23.26
C TRP A 58 2.82 23.72 -21.80
N ASP A 59 2.46 24.99 -21.60
CA ASP A 59 2.18 25.59 -20.30
C ASP A 59 0.71 25.44 -19.81
N GLY A 60 -0.11 24.70 -20.57
CA GLY A 60 -1.53 24.51 -20.28
C GLY A 60 -2.45 25.53 -20.96
N LEU A 61 -1.94 26.67 -21.43
CA LEU A 61 -2.70 27.79 -21.97
C LEU A 61 -2.33 28.12 -23.42
N SER A 62 -1.02 28.09 -23.78
CA SER A 62 -0.50 28.41 -25.10
C SER A 62 -0.72 27.29 -26.12
N PRO A 63 -0.56 27.57 -27.43
CA PRO A 63 -0.53 26.50 -28.43
C PRO A 63 0.59 25.50 -28.16
N LYS A 64 0.28 24.21 -28.29
CA LYS A 64 1.25 23.12 -28.11
C LYS A 64 2.30 23.12 -29.21
N VAL A 65 3.56 23.18 -28.83
CA VAL A 65 4.71 23.09 -29.74
C VAL A 65 5.35 21.71 -29.63
N TRP A 66 5.49 21.01 -30.74
CA TRP A 66 6.12 19.68 -30.73
C TRP A 66 7.63 19.81 -30.51
N THR A 67 8.16 19.23 -29.45
CA THR A 67 9.57 19.27 -29.06
C THR A 67 10.25 17.88 -29.04
N GLY A 68 9.49 16.83 -29.38
CA GLY A 68 10.00 15.46 -29.37
C GLY A 68 10.48 15.01 -27.99
N LEU A 69 11.75 14.66 -27.85
CA LEU A 69 12.35 14.17 -26.61
C LEU A 69 13.07 15.25 -25.78
N SER A 70 12.91 16.53 -26.13
CA SER A 70 13.60 17.64 -25.45
C SER A 70 13.30 17.68 -23.95
N ASN A 71 12.01 17.54 -23.57
CA ASN A 71 11.61 17.53 -22.17
C ASN A 71 12.27 16.39 -21.37
N TYR A 72 12.50 15.25 -22.00
CA TYR A 72 13.22 14.14 -21.36
C TYR A 72 14.72 14.42 -21.23
N ALA A 73 15.33 15.11 -22.21
CA ALA A 73 16.72 15.52 -22.13
C ALA A 73 16.96 16.55 -21.02
N GLU A 74 16.04 17.51 -20.87
CA GLU A 74 16.05 18.48 -19.77
C GLU A 74 15.90 17.79 -18.41
N LEU A 75 14.95 16.86 -18.28
CA LEU A 75 14.74 16.07 -17.06
C LEU A 75 16.00 15.32 -16.63
N TRP A 76 16.74 14.72 -17.58
CA TRP A 76 18.01 14.03 -17.30
C TRP A 76 19.13 14.98 -16.88
N GLY A 77 19.03 16.26 -17.16
CA GLY A 77 19.97 17.30 -16.72
C GLY A 77 19.62 17.94 -15.38
N ASP A 78 18.42 17.69 -14.84
CA ASP A 78 17.94 18.39 -13.64
C ASP A 78 18.37 17.72 -12.33
N PRO A 79 19.20 18.39 -11.48
CA PRO A 79 19.61 17.85 -10.17
C PRO A 79 18.43 17.61 -9.22
N ALA A 80 17.33 18.37 -9.34
CA ALA A 80 16.14 18.21 -8.48
C ALA A 80 15.40 16.90 -8.80
N PHE A 81 15.42 16.45 -10.06
CA PHE A 81 14.91 15.15 -10.44
C PHE A 81 15.66 14.01 -9.74
N TYR A 82 16.99 14.06 -9.75
CA TYR A 82 17.82 13.03 -9.09
C TYR A 82 17.65 13.03 -7.57
N THR A 83 17.50 14.20 -6.96
CA THR A 83 17.18 14.30 -5.52
C THR A 83 15.82 13.64 -5.22
N SER A 84 14.81 13.93 -6.02
CA SER A 84 13.47 13.36 -5.87
C SER A 84 13.46 11.85 -6.11
N LEU A 85 14.19 11.37 -7.10
CA LEU A 85 14.36 9.94 -7.40
C LEU A 85 15.06 9.21 -6.24
N LYS A 86 16.18 9.75 -5.74
CA LYS A 86 16.90 9.23 -4.59
C LYS A 86 15.97 9.11 -3.37
N ASN A 87 15.22 10.16 -3.06
CA ASN A 87 14.29 10.15 -1.95
C ASN A 87 13.20 9.11 -2.13
N ASN A 88 12.62 8.93 -3.32
CA ASN A 88 11.66 7.86 -3.59
C ASN A 88 12.25 6.46 -3.37
N VAL A 89 13.52 6.24 -3.75
CA VAL A 89 14.19 4.96 -3.47
C VAL A 89 14.37 4.75 -1.97
N ILE A 90 14.78 5.78 -1.22
CA ILE A 90 14.88 5.72 0.25
C ILE A 90 13.50 5.41 0.87
N TRP A 91 12.44 6.11 0.42
CA TRP A 91 11.07 5.84 0.83
C TRP A 91 10.70 4.37 0.58
N LEU A 92 10.93 3.86 -0.63
CA LEU A 92 10.60 2.50 -1.00
C LEU A 92 11.30 1.49 -0.08
N VAL A 93 12.61 1.65 0.13
CA VAL A 93 13.40 0.74 0.95
C VAL A 93 12.93 0.77 2.43
N LEU A 94 12.76 1.97 2.99
CA LEU A 94 12.39 2.09 4.40
C LEU A 94 10.92 1.70 4.65
N TYR A 95 10.01 1.99 3.72
CA TYR A 95 8.62 1.55 3.85
C TYR A 95 8.46 0.03 3.84
N MET A 96 9.37 -0.72 3.20
CA MET A 96 9.38 -2.19 3.29
C MET A 96 9.52 -2.69 4.74
N LEU A 97 10.08 -1.90 5.66
CA LEU A 97 10.15 -2.24 7.08
C LEU A 97 8.76 -2.35 7.73
N ALA A 98 7.73 -1.72 7.16
CA ALA A 98 6.36 -1.85 7.64
C ALA A 98 5.83 -3.29 7.56
N ILE A 99 6.33 -4.07 6.59
CA ILE A 99 5.88 -5.45 6.35
C ILE A 99 6.30 -6.37 7.52
N PRO A 100 7.60 -6.52 7.84
CA PRO A 100 8.01 -7.34 8.97
C PRO A 100 7.54 -6.78 10.31
N ALA A 101 7.48 -5.45 10.48
CA ALA A 101 6.97 -4.83 11.69
C ALA A 101 5.47 -5.11 11.88
N GLY A 102 4.67 -4.96 10.83
CA GLY A 102 3.24 -5.28 10.86
C GLY A 102 2.98 -6.76 11.13
N LEU A 103 3.77 -7.66 10.52
CA LEU A 103 3.71 -9.09 10.80
C LEU A 103 4.03 -9.39 12.28
N ALA A 104 5.09 -8.81 12.83
CA ALA A 104 5.48 -9.01 14.22
C ALA A 104 4.37 -8.58 15.18
N ILE A 105 3.76 -7.41 14.96
CA ILE A 105 2.63 -6.92 15.75
C ILE A 105 1.41 -7.83 15.56
N ALA A 106 1.11 -8.27 14.34
CA ALA A 106 0.00 -9.17 14.07
C ALA A 106 0.15 -10.52 14.81
N LEU A 107 1.34 -11.10 14.81
CA LEU A 107 1.64 -12.32 15.54
C LEU A 107 1.47 -12.13 17.06
N PHE A 108 1.89 -10.98 17.59
CA PHE A 108 1.68 -10.63 19.00
C PHE A 108 0.18 -10.47 19.33
N LEU A 109 -0.58 -9.79 18.48
CA LEU A 109 -2.01 -9.54 18.68
C LEU A 109 -2.91 -10.74 18.32
N ASN A 110 -2.38 -11.79 17.70
CA ASN A 110 -3.11 -13.02 17.39
C ASN A 110 -3.19 -13.99 18.59
N GLN A 111 -2.67 -13.59 19.74
CA GLN A 111 -2.74 -14.37 20.97
C GLN A 111 -4.04 -14.12 21.72
N THR A 112 -4.48 -15.12 22.48
CA THR A 112 -5.65 -15.00 23.37
C THR A 112 -5.25 -14.40 24.72
N VAL A 113 -5.15 -13.07 24.77
CA VAL A 113 -4.78 -12.31 25.97
C VAL A 113 -6.00 -11.52 26.47
N ARG A 114 -6.12 -11.41 27.81
CA ARG A 114 -7.17 -10.59 28.42
C ARG A 114 -7.01 -9.13 28.00
N GLY A 115 -8.10 -8.53 27.47
CA GLY A 115 -8.05 -7.15 26.98
C GLY A 115 -7.50 -6.95 25.56
N ILE A 116 -7.28 -8.01 24.82
CA ILE A 116 -6.70 -7.97 23.45
C ILE A 116 -7.41 -6.98 22.50
N ARG A 117 -8.73 -6.72 22.72
CA ARG A 117 -9.49 -5.75 21.92
C ARG A 117 -8.96 -4.33 22.05
N ILE A 118 -8.52 -3.94 23.28
CA ILE A 118 -7.95 -2.59 23.51
C ILE A 118 -6.63 -2.47 22.77
N TYR A 119 -5.75 -3.46 22.86
CA TYR A 119 -4.48 -3.46 22.12
C TYR A 119 -4.72 -3.42 20.61
N LYS A 120 -5.64 -4.23 20.08
CA LYS A 120 -5.99 -4.18 18.66
C LYS A 120 -6.48 -2.79 18.23
N SER A 121 -7.35 -2.14 19.02
CA SER A 121 -7.82 -0.78 18.72
C SER A 121 -6.68 0.24 18.74
N LEU A 122 -5.77 0.15 19.71
CA LEU A 122 -4.65 1.08 19.84
C LEU A 122 -3.68 0.97 18.65
N PHE A 123 -3.34 -0.25 18.23
CA PHE A 123 -2.49 -0.47 17.07
C PHE A 123 -3.19 -0.22 15.73
N PHE A 124 -4.53 -0.28 15.70
CA PHE A 124 -5.34 0.05 14.52
C PHE A 124 -5.49 1.57 14.32
N PHE A 125 -5.48 2.33 15.41
CA PHE A 125 -5.75 3.77 15.43
C PHE A 125 -4.96 4.58 14.38
N PRO A 126 -3.64 4.37 14.18
CA PRO A 126 -2.87 5.14 13.19
C PRO A 126 -3.38 5.00 11.76
N PHE A 127 -3.92 3.86 11.40
CA PHE A 127 -4.46 3.60 10.06
C PHE A 127 -5.73 4.42 9.76
N VAL A 128 -6.53 4.73 10.78
CA VAL A 128 -7.81 5.46 10.62
C VAL A 128 -7.57 6.96 10.42
N ILE A 129 -6.42 7.46 10.85
CA ILE A 129 -6.08 8.89 10.76
C ILE A 129 -5.67 9.24 9.33
N SER A 130 -6.14 10.38 8.81
CA SER A 130 -5.72 10.86 7.49
C SER A 130 -4.23 11.22 7.49
N GLN A 131 -3.55 11.06 6.35
CA GLN A 131 -2.13 11.40 6.19
C GLN A 131 -1.84 12.89 6.52
N VAL A 132 -2.79 13.77 6.22
CA VAL A 132 -2.73 15.19 6.58
C VAL A 132 -2.59 15.38 8.09
N VAL A 133 -3.45 14.73 8.86
CA VAL A 133 -3.43 14.82 10.34
C VAL A 133 -2.17 14.17 10.90
N VAL A 134 -1.73 13.04 10.32
CA VAL A 134 -0.44 12.42 10.69
C VAL A 134 0.71 13.42 10.46
N GLY A 135 0.74 14.07 9.30
CA GLY A 135 1.74 15.09 8.99
C GLY A 135 1.75 16.23 10.01
N LEU A 136 0.58 16.77 10.39
CA LEU A 136 0.46 17.81 11.39
C LEU A 136 0.94 17.36 12.77
N ILE A 137 0.54 16.16 13.23
CA ILE A 137 0.98 15.59 14.52
C ILE A 137 2.50 15.49 14.56
N PHE A 138 3.12 14.95 13.51
CA PHE A 138 4.57 14.76 13.46
C PHE A 138 5.32 16.07 13.23
N SER A 139 4.75 17.07 12.55
CA SER A 139 5.33 18.40 12.45
C SER A 139 5.47 19.04 13.83
N TRP A 140 4.47 18.90 14.70
CA TRP A 140 4.53 19.35 16.09
C TRP A 140 5.48 18.51 16.94
N PHE A 141 5.47 17.19 16.72
CA PHE A 141 6.36 16.27 17.43
C PHE A 141 7.84 16.58 17.19
N TYR A 142 8.20 16.97 15.95
CA TYR A 142 9.56 17.33 15.56
C TYR A 142 9.87 18.84 15.66
N ALA A 143 8.93 19.66 16.12
CA ALA A 143 9.10 21.12 16.12
C ALA A 143 10.35 21.56 16.90
N PRO A 144 11.23 22.37 16.31
CA PRO A 144 12.42 22.87 17.01
C PRO A 144 12.03 23.70 18.23
N GLY A 145 12.71 23.50 19.33
CA GLY A 145 12.58 24.30 20.57
C GLY A 145 11.47 23.84 21.54
N PHE A 146 10.41 23.14 21.06
CA PHE A 146 9.31 22.70 21.93
C PHE A 146 8.73 21.32 21.59
N GLY A 147 9.08 20.75 20.45
CA GLY A 147 8.60 19.42 20.04
C GLY A 147 9.11 18.33 20.97
N LEU A 148 8.25 17.32 21.21
CA LEU A 148 8.59 16.23 22.14
C LEU A 148 9.91 15.53 21.74
N PHE A 149 10.13 15.27 20.46
CA PHE A 149 11.37 14.64 19.99
C PHE A 149 12.60 15.54 20.24
N PHE A 150 12.45 16.84 20.01
CA PHE A 150 13.51 17.82 20.27
C PHE A 150 13.90 17.85 21.74
N GLU A 151 12.93 17.89 22.66
CA GLU A 151 13.17 17.86 24.09
C GLU A 151 13.74 16.50 24.57
N MET A 152 13.25 15.38 24.03
CA MET A 152 13.81 14.06 24.34
C MET A 152 15.29 13.98 23.98
N THR A 153 15.71 14.49 22.82
CA THR A 153 17.12 14.47 22.42
C THR A 153 18.02 15.32 23.36
N LYS A 154 17.49 16.40 23.96
CA LYS A 154 18.19 17.17 24.99
C LYS A 154 18.36 16.36 26.30
N TRP A 155 17.34 15.62 26.72
CA TRP A 155 17.42 14.80 27.93
C TRP A 155 18.49 13.72 27.87
N PHE A 156 18.78 13.21 26.66
CA PHE A 156 19.86 12.25 26.44
C PHE A 156 21.23 12.92 26.24
N GLY A 157 21.38 14.20 26.56
CA GLY A 157 22.66 14.93 26.53
C GLY A 157 23.03 15.57 25.20
N GLY A 158 22.06 15.66 24.23
CA GLY A 158 22.24 16.38 22.98
C GLY A 158 21.84 17.85 23.03
N GLU A 159 22.14 18.60 21.97
CA GLU A 159 21.74 20.01 21.80
C GLU A 159 20.29 20.20 21.34
N GLY A 160 19.55 19.09 21.14
CA GLY A 160 18.24 19.08 20.49
C GLY A 160 18.36 18.89 18.96
N VAL A 161 17.68 17.88 18.42
CA VAL A 161 17.75 17.56 17.00
C VAL A 161 16.53 18.13 16.28
N ALA A 162 16.76 19.13 15.42
CA ALA A 162 15.75 19.72 14.55
C ALA A 162 15.61 18.88 13.26
N VAL A 163 14.90 17.75 13.33
CA VAL A 163 14.83 16.73 12.28
C VAL A 163 14.36 17.30 10.93
N LEU A 164 13.34 18.16 10.94
CA LEU A 164 12.75 18.70 9.72
C LEU A 164 13.50 19.91 9.15
N ALA A 165 14.40 20.53 9.94
CA ALA A 165 15.19 21.68 9.50
C ALA A 165 16.55 21.29 8.91
N ASN A 166 16.96 20.02 9.05
CA ASN A 166 18.25 19.54 8.55
C ASN A 166 18.04 18.72 7.25
N PRO A 167 18.70 19.10 6.12
CA PRO A 167 18.62 18.39 4.85
C PRO A 167 18.96 16.90 4.93
N ASP A 168 19.86 16.50 5.84
CA ASP A 168 20.30 15.10 5.95
C ASP A 168 19.30 14.21 6.71
N THR A 169 18.43 14.79 7.55
CA THR A 169 17.52 14.04 8.42
C THR A 169 16.05 14.17 8.01
N VAL A 170 15.69 15.21 7.29
CA VAL A 170 14.30 15.56 6.99
C VAL A 170 13.54 14.42 6.31
N THR A 171 14.11 13.80 5.27
CA THR A 171 13.48 12.70 4.53
C THR A 171 13.21 11.50 5.45
N TYR A 172 14.14 11.16 6.33
CA TYR A 172 13.99 10.08 7.29
C TYR A 172 12.91 10.38 8.34
N GLY A 173 12.84 11.64 8.81
CA GLY A 173 11.80 12.07 9.74
C GLY A 173 10.39 11.94 9.15
N ILE A 174 10.22 12.36 7.90
CA ILE A 174 8.93 12.24 7.21
C ILE A 174 8.57 10.76 6.98
N ILE A 175 9.54 9.93 6.57
CA ILE A 175 9.34 8.49 6.40
C ILE A 175 8.93 7.84 7.73
N ALA A 176 9.57 8.20 8.83
CA ALA A 176 9.23 7.66 10.15
C ALA A 176 7.79 8.00 10.54
N ALA A 177 7.33 9.22 10.24
CA ALA A 177 5.93 9.61 10.43
C ALA A 177 4.97 8.74 9.60
N GLY A 178 5.29 8.50 8.33
CA GLY A 178 4.47 7.68 7.43
C GLY A 178 4.50 6.18 7.74
N LEU A 179 5.60 5.68 8.31
CA LEU A 179 5.69 4.28 8.73
C LEU A 179 4.67 3.91 9.81
N TRP A 180 4.31 4.84 10.68
CA TRP A 180 3.35 4.58 11.76
C TRP A 180 1.98 4.07 11.25
N PRO A 181 1.25 4.76 10.36
CA PRO A 181 0.03 4.23 9.77
C PRO A 181 0.26 3.05 8.81
N GLN A 182 1.40 3.01 8.12
CA GLN A 182 1.71 1.92 7.19
C GLN A 182 1.94 0.58 7.92
N ILE A 183 2.62 0.60 9.06
CA ILE A 183 2.78 -0.59 9.92
C ILE A 183 1.43 -1.08 10.42
N ALA A 184 0.53 -0.17 10.83
CA ALA A 184 -0.83 -0.51 11.25
C ALA A 184 -1.62 -1.18 10.11
N TYR A 185 -1.48 -0.68 8.88
CA TYR A 185 -2.11 -1.30 7.71
C TYR A 185 -1.58 -2.72 7.44
N CYS A 186 -0.26 -2.90 7.43
CA CYS A 186 0.35 -4.21 7.26
C CYS A 186 -0.08 -5.19 8.38
N MET A 187 -0.15 -4.71 9.62
CA MET A 187 -0.65 -5.49 10.76
C MET A 187 -2.07 -6.01 10.52
N ILE A 188 -2.98 -5.18 10.00
CA ILE A 188 -4.37 -5.59 9.71
C ILE A 188 -4.41 -6.68 8.65
N LEU A 189 -3.65 -6.52 7.57
CA LEU A 189 -3.57 -7.53 6.51
C LEU A 189 -3.08 -8.86 7.05
N TYR A 190 -2.04 -8.84 7.89
CA TYR A 190 -1.52 -10.06 8.49
C TYR A 190 -2.44 -10.66 9.55
N LEU A 191 -3.15 -9.86 10.36
CA LEU A 191 -4.17 -10.38 11.28
C LEU A 191 -5.29 -11.08 10.52
N THR A 192 -5.74 -10.51 9.41
CA THR A 192 -6.76 -11.14 8.55
C THR A 192 -6.22 -12.43 7.94
N GLY A 193 -4.98 -12.43 7.46
CA GLY A 193 -4.32 -13.62 6.94
C GLY A 193 -4.14 -14.72 7.99
N LEU A 194 -3.75 -14.36 9.21
CA LEU A 194 -3.59 -15.31 10.33
C LEU A 194 -4.91 -15.96 10.74
N ASN A 195 -6.02 -15.22 10.68
CA ASN A 195 -7.35 -15.77 10.95
C ASN A 195 -7.84 -16.74 9.86
N ALA A 196 -7.25 -16.69 8.66
CA ALA A 196 -7.56 -17.59 7.54
C ALA A 196 -6.68 -18.85 7.51
N VAL A 197 -5.65 -18.93 8.36
CA VAL A 197 -4.80 -20.11 8.48
C VAL A 197 -5.61 -21.30 9.00
N ALA A 198 -5.56 -22.44 8.28
CA ALA A 198 -6.32 -23.63 8.63
C ALA A 198 -5.85 -24.23 9.96
N PRO A 199 -6.73 -24.35 10.98
CA PRO A 199 -6.34 -24.91 12.28
C PRO A 199 -5.76 -26.33 12.19
N ASP A 200 -6.32 -27.16 11.31
CA ASP A 200 -5.90 -28.56 11.12
C ASP A 200 -4.42 -28.65 10.71
N GLN A 201 -3.93 -27.70 9.90
CA GLN A 201 -2.52 -27.68 9.51
C GLN A 201 -1.60 -27.30 10.67
N ILE A 202 -2.05 -26.43 11.57
CA ILE A 202 -1.31 -26.07 12.78
C ILE A 202 -1.27 -27.26 13.75
N GLU A 203 -2.39 -27.98 13.89
CA GLU A 203 -2.48 -29.17 14.76
C GLU A 203 -1.61 -30.30 14.23
N ALA A 204 -1.67 -30.60 12.93
CA ALA A 204 -0.81 -31.61 12.30
C ALA A 204 0.67 -31.27 12.48
N ALA A 205 1.08 -30.03 12.23
CA ALA A 205 2.46 -29.60 12.42
C ALA A 205 2.92 -29.68 13.88
N ARG A 206 2.00 -29.47 14.85
CA ARG A 206 2.31 -29.67 16.28
C ARG A 206 2.57 -31.13 16.61
N LEU A 207 1.79 -32.04 16.01
CA LEU A 207 2.00 -33.49 16.17
C LEU A 207 3.36 -33.92 15.58
N ASP A 208 3.79 -33.29 14.48
CA ASP A 208 5.10 -33.48 13.85
C ASP A 208 6.25 -32.79 14.64
N GLY A 209 5.96 -32.16 15.77
CA GLY A 209 6.96 -31.53 16.64
C GLY A 209 7.36 -30.11 16.26
N ALA A 210 6.67 -29.46 15.31
CA ALA A 210 6.94 -28.07 14.96
C ALA A 210 6.48 -27.13 16.07
N LYS A 211 7.40 -26.30 16.61
CA LYS A 211 7.14 -25.30 17.67
C LYS A 211 7.86 -23.99 17.37
N GLY A 212 7.34 -22.89 17.92
CA GLY A 212 7.97 -21.56 17.86
C GLY A 212 8.30 -21.11 16.44
N LEU A 213 9.57 -20.76 16.19
CA LEU A 213 10.03 -20.27 14.89
C LEU A 213 9.88 -21.30 13.76
N LYS A 214 10.01 -22.59 14.03
CA LYS A 214 9.78 -23.63 13.01
C LYS A 214 8.33 -23.63 12.52
N MET A 215 7.36 -23.53 13.45
CA MET A 215 5.94 -23.38 13.11
C MET A 215 5.72 -22.14 12.26
N LEU A 216 6.31 -21.01 12.65
CA LEU A 216 6.16 -19.74 11.91
C LEU A 216 6.71 -19.86 10.48
N TRP A 217 7.95 -20.31 10.30
CA TRP A 217 8.61 -20.30 9.00
C TRP A 217 8.08 -21.35 8.02
N TYR A 218 7.76 -22.54 8.50
CA TYR A 218 7.40 -23.67 7.63
C TYR A 218 5.89 -23.87 7.47
N VAL A 219 5.08 -23.36 8.39
CA VAL A 219 3.62 -23.57 8.35
C VAL A 219 2.85 -22.25 8.17
N VAL A 220 3.11 -21.26 9.02
CA VAL A 220 2.32 -20.02 9.04
C VAL A 220 2.70 -19.09 7.88
N LEU A 221 3.98 -18.73 7.73
CA LEU A 221 4.44 -17.80 6.70
C LEU A 221 4.09 -18.23 5.26
N PRO A 222 4.21 -19.51 4.88
CA PRO A 222 3.76 -19.94 3.55
C PRO A 222 2.27 -19.70 3.29
N GLN A 223 1.43 -19.81 4.29
CA GLN A 223 -0.01 -19.54 4.18
C GLN A 223 -0.33 -18.04 4.14
N LEU A 224 0.56 -17.20 4.67
CA LEU A 224 0.43 -15.74 4.62
C LEU A 224 0.91 -15.11 3.30
N ARG A 225 1.38 -15.91 2.32
CA ARG A 225 1.82 -15.40 1.02
C ARG A 225 0.82 -14.44 0.34
N PRO A 226 -0.50 -14.71 0.31
CA PRO A 226 -1.46 -13.77 -0.28
C PRO A 226 -1.52 -12.43 0.46
N ALA A 227 -1.51 -12.45 1.79
CA ALA A 227 -1.48 -11.24 2.62
C ALA A 227 -0.17 -10.47 2.43
N THR A 228 0.96 -11.17 2.37
CA THR A 228 2.29 -10.58 2.11
C THR A 228 2.33 -9.93 0.73
N PHE A 229 1.80 -10.58 -0.30
CA PHE A 229 1.75 -10.00 -1.64
C PHE A 229 0.97 -8.69 -1.66
N ILE A 230 -0.21 -8.64 -1.03
CA ILE A 230 -1.00 -7.42 -0.93
C ILE A 230 -0.25 -6.35 -0.13
N ALA A 231 0.37 -6.73 1.01
CA ALA A 231 1.16 -5.81 1.83
C ALA A 231 2.33 -5.19 1.03
N VAL A 232 3.06 -5.99 0.25
CA VAL A 232 4.15 -5.50 -0.62
C VAL A 232 3.60 -4.53 -1.67
N VAL A 233 2.56 -4.92 -2.43
CA VAL A 233 2.01 -4.08 -3.50
C VAL A 233 1.53 -2.73 -2.96
N VAL A 234 0.76 -2.74 -1.86
CA VAL A 234 0.23 -1.49 -1.28
C VAL A 234 1.34 -0.64 -0.67
N THR A 235 2.36 -1.25 -0.06
CA THR A 235 3.52 -0.54 0.47
C THR A 235 4.33 0.13 -0.64
N VAL A 236 4.56 -0.55 -1.77
CA VAL A 236 5.22 0.04 -2.96
C VAL A 236 4.41 1.22 -3.49
N ILE A 237 3.10 1.05 -3.68
CA ILE A 237 2.23 2.13 -4.14
C ILE A 237 2.26 3.31 -3.15
N GLY A 238 2.20 3.06 -1.84
CA GLY A 238 2.26 4.07 -0.80
C GLY A 238 3.58 4.85 -0.82
N ALA A 239 4.71 4.17 -0.98
CA ALA A 239 6.02 4.81 -1.08
C ALA A 239 6.15 5.71 -2.33
N LEU A 240 5.60 5.28 -3.46
CA LEU A 240 5.64 6.06 -4.71
C LEU A 240 4.66 7.25 -4.72
N ARG A 241 3.62 7.20 -3.89
CA ARG A 241 2.58 8.24 -3.76
C ARG A 241 2.75 9.12 -2.51
N SER A 242 3.95 9.24 -1.97
CA SER A 242 4.27 9.94 -0.72
C SER A 242 4.22 11.48 -0.83
N PHE A 243 3.22 12.04 -1.51
CA PHE A 243 3.04 13.48 -1.69
C PHE A 243 2.58 14.19 -0.41
N ASP A 244 1.51 13.68 0.22
CA ASP A 244 0.78 14.39 1.27
C ASP A 244 1.67 14.73 2.49
N LEU A 245 2.47 13.78 2.97
CA LEU A 245 3.35 13.99 4.11
C LEU A 245 4.47 14.98 3.80
N VAL A 246 5.08 14.89 2.61
CA VAL A 246 6.15 15.81 2.20
C VAL A 246 5.59 17.23 2.08
N SER A 247 4.43 17.40 1.44
CA SER A 247 3.79 18.70 1.27
C SER A 247 3.43 19.35 2.62
N ILE A 248 2.81 18.58 3.54
CA ILE A 248 2.33 19.14 4.81
C ILE A 248 3.45 19.40 5.82
N MET A 249 4.43 18.50 5.90
CA MET A 249 5.47 18.59 6.92
C MET A 249 6.57 19.58 6.56
N THR A 250 6.93 19.72 5.27
CA THR A 250 8.12 20.48 4.87
C THR A 250 7.97 21.25 3.56
N ASP A 251 6.89 21.05 2.82
CA ASP A 251 6.70 21.60 1.46
C ASP A 251 7.92 21.36 0.55
N GLY A 252 8.49 20.16 0.64
CA GLY A 252 9.70 19.76 -0.10
C GLY A 252 11.02 20.26 0.46
N GLY A 253 10.99 21.07 1.56
CA GLY A 253 12.17 21.67 2.19
C GLY A 253 12.92 20.76 3.17
N PRO A 254 14.03 21.26 3.79
CA PRO A 254 14.74 22.50 3.45
C PRO A 254 15.48 22.38 2.11
N PHE A 255 15.53 23.47 1.35
CA PHE A 255 16.27 23.55 0.08
C PHE A 255 15.95 22.46 -0.94
N GLY A 256 14.72 21.93 -0.94
CA GLY A 256 14.30 20.85 -1.84
C GLY A 256 14.80 19.44 -1.46
N SER A 257 15.45 19.29 -0.29
CA SER A 257 16.07 18.02 0.11
C SER A 257 15.09 16.90 0.38
N SER A 258 13.83 17.21 0.75
CA SER A 258 12.79 16.20 1.01
C SER A 258 11.86 15.93 -0.19
N ARG A 259 12.10 16.58 -1.34
CA ARG A 259 11.29 16.38 -2.55
C ARG A 259 11.25 14.93 -2.96
N VAL A 260 10.06 14.49 -3.36
CA VAL A 260 9.78 13.18 -3.97
C VAL A 260 9.23 13.41 -5.38
N LEU A 261 9.22 12.39 -6.24
CA LEU A 261 8.78 12.54 -7.63
C LEU A 261 7.34 13.06 -7.74
N SER A 262 6.45 12.62 -6.87
CA SER A 262 5.05 13.09 -6.81
C SER A 262 4.90 14.56 -6.38
N PHE A 263 5.92 15.13 -5.74
CA PHE A 263 5.99 16.56 -5.36
C PHE A 263 6.75 17.38 -6.41
N TYR A 264 7.72 16.76 -7.10
CA TYR A 264 8.51 17.38 -8.16
C TYR A 264 7.66 17.71 -9.40
N MET A 265 6.67 16.83 -9.74
CA MET A 265 5.72 17.04 -10.85
C MET A 265 4.77 18.19 -10.60
#